data_7c1d520e58867f88f53bf6a9b1139028
#
_entry.id   7c1d520e58867f88f53bf6a9b1139028
#
_cell.length_a   1.000
_cell.length_b   1.000
_cell.length_c   1.000
_cell.angle_alpha   90.00
_cell.angle_beta   90.00
_cell.angle_gamma   90.00
#
_symmetry.space_group_name_H-M   'P 1'
#
loop_
_entity.id
_entity.type
_entity.pdbx_description
1 polymer ?
#
loop_
_entity_poly.entity_id
_entity_poly.type
_entity_poly.pdbx_seq_one_letter_code
_entity_poly.pdbx_strand_id
1 'polypeptide(L)'
;MSSPQHLRRTPPRWARVGIPIVLVLVWLIGGSVGGPYFGKVDEVATNDQSSFLPESADATQVSERLPDFLGDDTIPAVVVVTGDGALSDDDLAEITDLSDEIADLPGVVDGVSPPIVSEDGEAAQIFVPIDSSGEVRETVEEIRDLIETDLSDGMQGWVTGPAGFTSDLTEGFLGIDGLLLAVALIAVFVILVIVYRSPLLPILVLLTSVFALCVALLVVWWLAFADVFVLNGQVQGILFILVIGAATDYALLYVARFREAVGEGLGRWDAALRAWRGAFEPILASGGTVIAGLLCLLLSDLATNRALGPIASIGIVFSMLSALTFLPALLALFGRAAFWPFIPKAPPAQIPDDLTQPVAGFWQRQARLVARHARPVWIISTVVLLAAAVGVTQLKADGVATSDLVLGASEARDGQDVLAEHFPAGSGSPVYVIVPESDLAAGAEVLDENAGVDAVAVASEDSPTGQANVVVDGGEATIEAFGPPGSAAPEPTLSDGDVLLIGTLTDAADSVAAEDTVRDLRIAYDEELG
;
A
#
# COMPACT_ATOMS: atom_id res chain seq x y z
N MET A 1 -11.11 47.88 -45.30
CA MET A 1 -10.92 48.13 -43.86
C MET A 1 -9.87 47.17 -43.36
N SER A 2 -8.63 47.65 -43.23
CA SER A 2 -7.45 46.89 -42.80
C SER A 2 -7.51 46.72 -41.28
N SER A 3 -7.65 45.47 -40.82
CA SER A 3 -7.55 45.09 -39.41
C SER A 3 -6.18 45.48 -38.85
N PRO A 4 -6.10 46.08 -37.65
CA PRO A 4 -4.84 46.42 -37.04
C PRO A 4 -4.06 45.15 -36.69
N GLN A 5 -2.94 44.91 -37.33
CA GLN A 5 -1.93 43.94 -36.91
C GLN A 5 -1.42 44.39 -35.55
N HIS A 6 -1.88 43.76 -34.48
CA HIS A 6 -1.25 43.88 -33.17
C HIS A 6 0.20 43.43 -33.30
N LEU A 7 1.12 44.40 -33.29
CA LEU A 7 2.57 44.19 -33.18
C LEU A 7 2.84 43.37 -31.92
N ARG A 8 2.94 42.04 -32.09
CA ARG A 8 3.35 41.12 -31.02
C ARG A 8 4.79 41.51 -30.66
N ARG A 9 5.00 42.19 -29.53
CA ARG A 9 6.31 42.46 -28.95
C ARG A 9 7.02 41.12 -28.76
N THR A 10 7.97 40.82 -29.62
CA THR A 10 8.82 39.61 -29.44
C THR A 10 9.68 39.85 -28.21
N PRO A 11 9.70 38.91 -27.23
CA PRO A 11 10.51 39.07 -26.04
C PRO A 11 11.99 39.24 -26.41
N PRO A 12 12.76 39.98 -25.63
CA PRO A 12 14.17 40.22 -25.89
C PRO A 12 14.97 38.91 -25.89
N ARG A 13 16.08 38.86 -26.60
CA ARG A 13 16.88 37.64 -26.76
C ARG A 13 17.31 37.01 -25.42
N TRP A 14 17.61 37.83 -24.42
CA TRP A 14 17.98 37.34 -23.10
C TRP A 14 16.82 36.60 -22.39
N ALA A 15 15.58 37.05 -22.56
CA ALA A 15 14.42 36.38 -21.97
C ALA A 15 14.12 35.01 -22.62
N ARG A 16 14.44 34.87 -23.93
CA ARG A 16 14.24 33.59 -24.66
C ARG A 16 15.19 32.48 -24.20
N VAL A 17 16.28 32.81 -23.54
CA VAL A 17 17.26 31.86 -22.99
C VAL A 17 17.19 31.85 -21.47
N GLY A 18 17.04 33.02 -20.85
CA GLY A 18 17.02 33.17 -19.39
C GLY A 18 15.82 32.47 -18.74
N ILE A 19 14.61 32.63 -19.30
CA ILE A 19 13.41 31.98 -18.72
C ILE A 19 13.54 30.44 -18.71
N PRO A 20 13.89 29.75 -19.82
CA PRO A 20 14.12 28.31 -19.78
C PRO A 20 15.18 27.87 -18.79
N ILE A 21 16.32 28.60 -18.71
CA ILE A 21 17.39 28.26 -17.77
C ILE A 21 16.90 28.38 -16.33
N VAL A 22 16.20 29.44 -15.96
CA VAL A 22 15.64 29.61 -14.60
C VAL A 22 14.65 28.49 -14.27
N LEU A 23 13.74 28.17 -15.19
CA LEU A 23 12.78 27.07 -14.98
C LEU A 23 13.49 25.73 -14.80
N VAL A 24 14.50 25.43 -15.62
CA VAL A 24 15.29 24.21 -15.47
C VAL A 24 15.99 24.17 -14.11
N LEU A 25 16.61 25.29 -13.69
CA LEU A 25 17.29 25.38 -12.39
C LEU A 25 16.31 25.19 -11.22
N VAL A 26 15.11 25.77 -11.28
CA VAL A 26 14.08 25.58 -10.24
C VAL A 26 13.71 24.11 -10.11
N TRP A 27 13.49 23.42 -11.22
CA TRP A 27 13.18 21.99 -11.19
C TRP A 27 14.37 21.13 -10.75
N LEU A 28 15.59 21.46 -11.18
CA LEU A 28 16.80 20.77 -10.71
C LEU A 28 16.99 20.91 -9.20
N ILE A 29 16.78 22.11 -8.66
CA ILE A 29 16.85 22.35 -7.21
C ILE A 29 15.73 21.56 -6.51
N GLY A 30 14.47 21.69 -6.96
CA GLY A 30 13.34 20.97 -6.37
C GLY A 30 13.53 19.46 -6.36
N GLY A 31 13.99 18.89 -7.49
CA GLY A 31 14.27 17.47 -7.58
C GLY A 31 15.47 17.00 -6.75
N SER A 32 16.53 17.84 -6.66
CA SER A 32 17.69 17.54 -5.82
C SER A 32 17.34 17.56 -4.32
N VAL A 33 16.40 18.41 -3.91
CA VAL A 33 15.90 18.45 -2.53
C VAL A 33 14.90 17.29 -2.29
N GLY A 34 14.02 17.00 -3.26
CA GLY A 34 13.01 15.96 -3.13
C GLY A 34 13.54 14.53 -3.32
N GLY A 35 14.65 14.35 -4.08
CA GLY A 35 15.21 13.03 -4.33
C GLY A 35 15.54 12.21 -3.07
N PRO A 36 16.22 12.77 -2.07
CA PRO A 36 16.54 12.06 -0.82
C PRO A 36 15.32 11.57 -0.03
N TYR A 37 14.13 12.14 -0.25
CA TYR A 37 12.92 11.74 0.46
C TYR A 37 12.37 10.37 0.00
N PHE A 38 12.87 9.81 -1.11
CA PHE A 38 12.58 8.42 -1.47
C PHE A 38 13.06 7.42 -0.41
N GLY A 39 14.21 7.67 0.22
CA GLY A 39 14.73 6.84 1.29
C GLY A 39 14.28 7.25 2.70
N LYS A 40 13.31 8.17 2.80
CA LYS A 40 12.77 8.69 4.07
C LYS A 40 11.26 8.49 4.20
N VAL A 41 10.67 7.76 3.27
CA VAL A 41 9.22 7.54 3.30
C VAL A 41 8.84 6.69 4.50
N ASP A 42 9.68 5.72 4.84
CA ASP A 42 9.47 4.82 5.99
C ASP A 42 9.45 5.56 7.34
N GLU A 43 10.06 6.77 7.41
CA GLU A 43 9.99 7.63 8.61
C GLU A 43 8.56 8.17 8.90
N VAL A 44 7.66 8.17 7.90
CA VAL A 44 6.30 8.75 7.97
C VAL A 44 5.21 7.81 7.45
N ALA A 45 5.58 6.63 6.99
CA ALA A 45 4.65 5.63 6.52
C ALA A 45 4.30 4.66 7.65
N THR A 46 3.02 4.28 7.73
CA THR A 46 2.57 3.18 8.58
C THR A 46 1.90 2.13 7.72
N ASN A 47 2.23 0.86 7.99
CA ASN A 47 1.59 -0.29 7.34
C ASN A 47 0.76 -1.10 8.34
N ASP A 48 0.46 -0.52 9.51
CA ASP A 48 -0.45 -1.10 10.47
C ASP A 48 -1.84 -1.28 9.86
N GLN A 49 -2.41 -2.47 10.01
CA GLN A 49 -3.71 -2.83 9.44
C GLN A 49 -4.86 -2.00 10.00
N SER A 50 -4.79 -1.59 11.27
CA SER A 50 -5.79 -0.73 11.90
C SER A 50 -5.92 0.62 11.18
N SER A 51 -4.82 1.14 10.63
CA SER A 51 -4.79 2.41 9.90
C SER A 51 -5.52 2.40 8.55
N PHE A 52 -5.92 1.23 8.05
CA PHE A 52 -6.68 1.09 6.81
C PHE A 52 -8.20 1.22 7.01
N LEU A 53 -8.67 0.93 8.22
CA LEU A 53 -10.09 0.92 8.57
C LEU A 53 -10.62 2.33 8.89
N PRO A 54 -11.93 2.55 8.84
CA PRO A 54 -12.54 3.79 9.32
C PRO A 54 -12.39 3.90 10.86
N GLU A 55 -12.27 5.13 11.37
CA GLU A 55 -12.30 5.42 12.81
C GLU A 55 -13.56 4.90 13.53
N SER A 56 -14.66 4.74 12.77
CA SER A 56 -15.93 4.22 13.27
C SER A 56 -16.04 2.69 13.27
N ALA A 57 -15.04 1.97 12.80
CA ALA A 57 -15.06 0.51 12.83
C ALA A 57 -14.78 0.01 14.25
N ASP A 58 -15.51 -1.02 14.70
CA ASP A 58 -15.35 -1.62 16.02
C ASP A 58 -13.90 -2.06 16.25
N ALA A 59 -13.29 -2.68 15.23
CA ALA A 59 -11.89 -3.09 15.30
C ALA A 59 -10.93 -1.92 15.54
N THR A 60 -11.18 -0.73 14.95
CA THR A 60 -10.36 0.47 15.19
C THR A 60 -10.56 0.95 16.62
N GLN A 61 -11.80 1.03 17.11
CA GLN A 61 -12.10 1.47 18.47
C GLN A 61 -11.52 0.52 19.53
N VAL A 62 -11.58 -0.78 19.28
CA VAL A 62 -10.93 -1.77 20.17
C VAL A 62 -9.42 -1.62 20.12
N SER A 63 -8.82 -1.51 18.95
CA SER A 63 -7.37 -1.34 18.79
C SER A 63 -6.82 -0.10 19.49
N GLU A 64 -7.56 1.02 19.46
CA GLU A 64 -7.19 2.25 20.18
C GLU A 64 -7.19 2.09 21.71
N ARG A 65 -7.98 1.14 22.24
CA ARG A 65 -8.11 0.87 23.68
C ARG A 65 -7.27 -0.31 24.17
N LEU A 66 -6.71 -1.14 23.26
CA LEU A 66 -5.88 -2.28 23.67
C LEU A 66 -4.71 -1.91 24.60
N PRO A 67 -3.99 -0.78 24.40
CA PRO A 67 -2.90 -0.38 25.28
C PRO A 67 -3.35 -0.15 26.74
N ASP A 68 -4.61 0.23 26.96
CA ASP A 68 -5.16 0.45 28.31
C ASP A 68 -5.28 -0.86 29.12
N PHE A 69 -5.32 -2.02 28.45
CA PHE A 69 -5.48 -3.34 29.06
C PHE A 69 -4.23 -4.21 29.01
N LEU A 70 -3.45 -4.10 27.90
CA LEU A 70 -2.29 -4.96 27.64
C LEU A 70 -0.95 -4.26 27.92
N GLY A 71 -1.00 -2.97 28.29
CA GLY A 71 0.18 -2.14 28.48
C GLY A 71 0.59 -1.43 27.19
N ASP A 72 1.90 -1.20 27.02
CA ASP A 72 2.42 -0.44 25.87
C ASP A 72 1.93 -0.95 24.51
N ASP A 73 1.95 -0.09 23.49
CA ASP A 73 1.61 -0.42 22.10
C ASP A 73 2.47 -1.57 21.58
N THR A 74 1.98 -2.81 21.70
CA THR A 74 2.69 -4.02 21.27
C THR A 74 1.97 -4.74 20.14
N ILE A 75 2.74 -5.35 19.23
CA ILE A 75 2.26 -6.28 18.22
C ILE A 75 2.79 -7.67 18.58
N PRO A 76 1.91 -8.68 18.75
CA PRO A 76 2.37 -10.02 19.08
C PRO A 76 3.03 -10.72 17.87
N ALA A 77 4.20 -11.31 18.12
CA ALA A 77 4.78 -12.35 17.27
C ALA A 77 4.56 -13.70 17.93
N VAL A 78 4.48 -14.74 17.12
CA VAL A 78 4.45 -16.13 17.56
C VAL A 78 5.65 -16.85 16.96
N VAL A 79 6.53 -17.34 17.80
CA VAL A 79 7.62 -18.24 17.39
C VAL A 79 7.11 -19.66 17.54
N VAL A 80 7.12 -20.43 16.45
CA VAL A 80 6.74 -21.85 16.44
C VAL A 80 7.97 -22.67 16.14
N VAL A 81 8.27 -23.64 16.98
CA VAL A 81 9.40 -24.56 16.83
C VAL A 81 8.89 -26.00 16.77
N THR A 82 9.36 -26.76 15.78
CA THR A 82 9.04 -28.20 15.63
C THR A 82 10.32 -29.02 15.65
N GLY A 83 10.21 -30.27 16.10
CA GLY A 83 11.28 -31.28 16.01
C GLY A 83 11.03 -32.31 14.90
N ASP A 84 11.97 -33.22 14.68
CA ASP A 84 11.79 -34.40 13.81
C ASP A 84 10.81 -35.46 14.39
N GLY A 85 10.07 -35.13 15.43
CA GLY A 85 9.10 -35.93 16.18
C GLY A 85 8.82 -35.28 17.53
N ALA A 86 8.36 -36.07 18.51
CA ALA A 86 8.05 -35.50 19.84
C ALA A 86 9.28 -34.85 20.48
N LEU A 87 9.11 -33.61 20.95
CA LEU A 87 10.14 -32.80 21.59
C LEU A 87 10.66 -33.51 22.88
N SER A 88 11.97 -33.66 23.00
CA SER A 88 12.61 -34.19 24.18
C SER A 88 12.77 -33.13 25.28
N ASP A 89 13.11 -33.56 26.51
CA ASP A 89 13.43 -32.62 27.60
C ASP A 89 14.64 -31.73 27.26
N ASP A 90 15.59 -32.21 26.45
CA ASP A 90 16.75 -31.46 25.99
C ASP A 90 16.32 -30.40 24.94
N ASP A 91 15.40 -30.74 24.00
CA ASP A 91 14.87 -29.80 23.01
C ASP A 91 14.06 -28.68 23.69
N LEU A 92 13.26 -29.03 24.69
CA LEU A 92 12.48 -28.05 25.46
C LEU A 92 13.39 -27.11 26.29
N ALA A 93 14.53 -27.61 26.77
CA ALA A 93 15.50 -26.74 27.44
C ALA A 93 16.14 -25.74 26.46
N GLU A 94 16.50 -26.20 25.24
CA GLU A 94 17.04 -25.34 24.18
C GLU A 94 16.02 -24.29 23.73
N ILE A 95 14.73 -24.66 23.57
CA ILE A 95 13.66 -23.72 23.24
C ILE A 95 13.42 -22.71 24.39
N THR A 96 13.62 -23.14 25.65
CA THR A 96 13.53 -22.24 26.81
C THR A 96 14.68 -21.23 26.81
N ASP A 97 15.91 -21.68 26.56
CA ASP A 97 17.08 -20.81 26.46
C ASP A 97 16.87 -19.78 25.30
N LEU A 98 16.35 -20.24 24.14
CA LEU A 98 15.97 -19.37 23.02
C LEU A 98 14.92 -18.30 23.43
N SER A 99 13.90 -18.69 24.20
CA SER A 99 12.89 -17.76 24.71
C SER A 99 13.50 -16.66 25.62
N ASP A 100 14.46 -17.05 26.45
CA ASP A 100 15.18 -16.12 27.33
C ASP A 100 16.08 -15.15 26.53
N GLU A 101 16.73 -15.64 25.46
CA GLU A 101 17.55 -14.80 24.58
C GLU A 101 16.69 -13.84 23.73
N ILE A 102 15.53 -14.28 23.25
CA ILE A 102 14.57 -13.43 22.55
C ILE A 102 14.09 -12.28 23.47
N ALA A 103 13.86 -12.56 24.75
CA ALA A 103 13.43 -11.54 25.70
C ALA A 103 14.45 -10.40 25.91
N ASP A 104 15.74 -10.67 25.66
CA ASP A 104 16.82 -9.69 25.78
C ASP A 104 17.02 -8.85 24.49
N LEU A 105 16.30 -9.13 23.39
CA LEU A 105 16.47 -8.43 22.12
C LEU A 105 15.91 -7.00 22.17
N PRO A 106 16.55 -6.03 21.47
CA PRO A 106 16.00 -4.70 21.31
C PRO A 106 14.66 -4.73 20.56
N GLY A 107 13.65 -4.01 21.07
CA GLY A 107 12.30 -3.97 20.46
C GLY A 107 11.36 -5.07 20.95
N VAL A 108 11.84 -6.04 21.72
CA VAL A 108 10.99 -6.97 22.47
C VAL A 108 10.62 -6.33 23.82
N VAL A 109 9.34 -6.39 24.15
CA VAL A 109 8.79 -5.86 25.40
C VAL A 109 8.70 -6.97 26.46
N ASP A 110 8.72 -6.60 27.73
CA ASP A 110 8.54 -7.55 28.84
C ASP A 110 7.28 -8.40 28.65
N GLY A 111 7.35 -9.69 28.94
CA GLY A 111 6.19 -10.59 28.85
C GLY A 111 6.32 -11.69 27.77
N VAL A 112 7.55 -11.99 27.32
CA VAL A 112 7.78 -13.19 26.49
C VAL A 112 7.30 -14.43 27.25
N SER A 113 6.46 -15.27 26.62
CA SER A 113 5.92 -16.45 27.27
C SER A 113 6.96 -17.57 27.36
N PRO A 114 6.88 -18.43 28.37
CA PRO A 114 7.58 -19.69 28.33
C PRO A 114 7.08 -20.53 27.13
N PRO A 115 7.87 -21.52 26.65
CA PRO A 115 7.43 -22.43 25.60
C PRO A 115 6.16 -23.18 26.00
N ILE A 116 5.13 -23.13 25.15
CA ILE A 116 3.87 -23.86 25.31
C ILE A 116 3.91 -25.02 24.33
N VAL A 117 3.92 -26.25 24.87
CA VAL A 117 4.01 -27.48 24.06
C VAL A 117 2.63 -27.84 23.52
N SER A 118 2.57 -28.28 22.27
CA SER A 118 1.34 -28.75 21.62
C SER A 118 0.80 -30.05 22.24
N GLU A 119 -0.48 -30.34 22.02
CA GLU A 119 -1.10 -31.57 22.56
C GLU A 119 -0.45 -32.86 22.05
N ASP A 120 0.06 -32.86 20.82
CA ASP A 120 0.78 -33.99 20.23
C ASP A 120 2.25 -34.10 20.69
N GLY A 121 2.78 -33.04 21.33
CA GLY A 121 4.13 -32.99 21.84
C GLY A 121 5.20 -32.80 20.76
N GLU A 122 4.84 -32.49 19.51
CA GLU A 122 5.75 -32.39 18.37
C GLU A 122 6.17 -30.93 18.09
N ALA A 123 5.47 -29.93 18.67
CA ALA A 123 5.76 -28.52 18.51
C ALA A 123 5.72 -27.75 19.83
N ALA A 124 6.36 -26.58 19.87
CA ALA A 124 6.23 -25.61 20.94
C ALA A 124 6.04 -24.21 20.34
N GLN A 125 5.21 -23.37 21.00
CA GLN A 125 5.02 -21.98 20.63
C GLN A 125 5.45 -21.02 21.74
N ILE A 126 5.97 -19.86 21.36
CA ILE A 126 6.37 -18.76 22.25
C ILE A 126 5.69 -17.49 21.78
N PHE A 127 4.97 -16.81 22.67
CA PHE A 127 4.42 -15.49 22.38
C PHE A 127 5.44 -14.41 22.72
N VAL A 128 5.71 -13.54 21.75
CA VAL A 128 6.70 -12.46 21.87
C VAL A 128 6.03 -11.12 21.60
N PRO A 129 5.86 -10.26 22.61
CA PRO A 129 5.35 -8.91 22.44
C PRO A 129 6.45 -8.02 21.85
N ILE A 130 6.19 -7.39 20.70
CA ILE A 130 7.13 -6.49 20.01
C ILE A 130 6.59 -5.06 20.07
N ASP A 131 7.45 -4.08 20.39
CA ASP A 131 7.11 -2.66 20.39
C ASP A 131 6.66 -2.19 19.00
N SER A 132 5.38 -1.79 18.88
CA SER A 132 4.81 -1.35 17.61
C SER A 132 5.30 0.02 17.18
N SER A 133 5.81 0.84 18.11
CA SER A 133 6.40 2.15 17.83
C SER A 133 7.82 2.07 17.27
N GLY A 134 8.45 0.88 17.37
CA GLY A 134 9.78 0.58 16.89
C GLY A 134 9.82 0.05 15.45
N GLU A 135 10.98 -0.46 15.03
CA GLU A 135 11.16 -1.10 13.73
C GLU A 135 10.80 -2.60 13.82
N VAL A 136 9.51 -2.93 13.86
CA VAL A 136 8.96 -4.30 13.97
C VAL A 136 9.67 -5.30 13.05
N ARG A 137 9.94 -4.91 11.80
CA ARG A 137 10.64 -5.75 10.83
C ARG A 137 12.06 -6.11 11.29
N GLU A 138 12.79 -5.14 11.82
CA GLU A 138 14.18 -5.36 12.27
C GLU A 138 14.23 -6.32 13.45
N THR A 139 13.32 -6.14 14.41
CA THR A 139 13.17 -7.05 15.56
C THR A 139 12.78 -8.47 15.11
N VAL A 140 11.85 -8.61 14.17
CA VAL A 140 11.45 -9.93 13.63
C VAL A 140 12.61 -10.60 12.89
N GLU A 141 13.40 -9.84 12.11
CA GLU A 141 14.60 -10.37 11.45
C GLU A 141 15.65 -10.84 12.47
N GLU A 142 15.88 -10.07 13.56
CA GLU A 142 16.80 -10.49 14.64
C GLU A 142 16.32 -11.78 15.33
N ILE A 143 15.02 -11.95 15.55
CA ILE A 143 14.46 -13.20 16.09
C ILE A 143 14.70 -14.37 15.11
N ARG A 144 14.50 -14.16 13.80
CA ARG A 144 14.75 -15.18 12.76
C ARG A 144 16.22 -15.59 12.71
N ASP A 145 17.13 -14.62 12.75
CA ASP A 145 18.57 -14.87 12.78
C ASP A 145 18.98 -15.67 14.03
N LEU A 146 18.36 -15.40 15.18
CA LEU A 146 18.57 -16.13 16.42
C LEU A 146 18.09 -17.58 16.29
N ILE A 147 16.89 -17.80 15.79
CA ILE A 147 16.31 -19.13 15.53
C ILE A 147 17.22 -19.94 14.61
N GLU A 148 17.70 -19.35 13.51
CA GLU A 148 18.60 -20.04 12.56
C GLU A 148 19.96 -20.40 13.17
N THR A 149 20.43 -19.59 14.15
CA THR A 149 21.76 -19.76 14.75
C THR A 149 21.76 -20.73 15.93
N ASP A 150 20.72 -20.70 16.75
CA ASP A 150 20.72 -21.32 18.07
C ASP A 150 19.94 -22.65 18.13
N LEU A 151 19.05 -22.91 17.15
CA LEU A 151 18.39 -24.21 17.08
C LEU A 151 19.35 -25.31 16.53
N SER A 152 19.38 -26.44 17.22
CA SER A 152 20.18 -27.59 16.83
C SER A 152 19.63 -28.29 15.58
N ASP A 153 20.54 -29.07 14.90
CA ASP A 153 20.17 -29.89 13.73
C ASP A 153 19.00 -30.84 14.06
N GLY A 154 17.88 -30.68 13.34
CA GLY A 154 16.66 -31.47 13.50
C GLY A 154 15.48 -30.71 14.10
N MET A 155 15.68 -29.49 14.60
CA MET A 155 14.61 -28.53 14.91
C MET A 155 14.48 -27.49 13.82
N GLN A 156 13.27 -26.99 13.63
CA GLN A 156 12.96 -25.89 12.73
C GLN A 156 12.08 -24.89 13.45
N GLY A 157 12.31 -23.60 13.20
CA GLY A 157 11.52 -22.55 13.81
C GLY A 157 11.09 -21.51 12.79
N TRP A 158 9.95 -20.86 13.06
CA TRP A 158 9.36 -19.81 12.24
C TRP A 158 8.83 -18.70 13.12
N VAL A 159 8.85 -17.48 12.58
CA VAL A 159 8.20 -16.31 13.21
C VAL A 159 6.93 -16.00 12.43
N THR A 160 5.77 -16.16 13.07
CA THR A 160 4.44 -15.89 12.51
C THR A 160 3.64 -14.91 13.40
N GLY A 161 2.33 -14.86 13.25
CA GLY A 161 1.46 -13.91 13.93
C GLY A 161 1.50 -12.51 13.33
N PRO A 162 0.78 -11.53 13.92
CA PRO A 162 0.65 -10.16 13.38
C PRO A 162 1.98 -9.47 13.09
N ALA A 163 2.99 -9.61 13.96
CA ALA A 163 4.30 -9.00 13.75
C ALA A 163 5.06 -9.68 12.60
N GLY A 164 5.02 -11.02 12.50
CA GLY A 164 5.63 -11.77 11.39
C GLY A 164 5.04 -11.35 10.04
N PHE A 165 3.71 -11.28 9.93
CA PHE A 165 3.04 -10.81 8.71
C PHE A 165 3.34 -9.35 8.40
N THR A 166 3.41 -8.48 9.40
CA THR A 166 3.79 -7.07 9.23
C THR A 166 5.21 -6.93 8.68
N SER A 167 6.15 -7.75 9.17
CA SER A 167 7.52 -7.82 8.66
C SER A 167 7.55 -8.25 7.20
N ASP A 168 6.91 -9.37 6.85
CA ASP A 168 6.89 -9.92 5.49
C ASP A 168 6.19 -8.97 4.49
N LEU A 169 5.10 -8.32 4.89
CA LEU A 169 4.42 -7.31 4.08
C LEU A 169 5.33 -6.09 3.84
N THR A 170 5.99 -5.62 4.88
CA THR A 170 6.91 -4.47 4.78
C THR A 170 8.08 -4.80 3.85
N GLU A 171 8.70 -5.97 4.00
CA GLU A 171 9.76 -6.44 3.09
C GLU A 171 9.25 -6.59 1.65
N GLY A 172 8.07 -7.19 1.48
CA GLY A 172 7.41 -7.32 0.18
C GLY A 172 7.19 -5.97 -0.49
N PHE A 173 6.73 -4.96 0.23
CA PHE A 173 6.52 -3.62 -0.32
C PHE A 173 7.83 -2.87 -0.61
N LEU A 174 8.84 -2.94 0.26
CA LEU A 174 10.14 -2.31 0.06
C LEU A 174 10.86 -2.79 -1.22
N GLY A 175 10.77 -4.08 -1.53
CA GLY A 175 11.34 -4.64 -2.76
C GLY A 175 10.52 -4.30 -4.03
N ILE A 176 9.20 -4.26 -3.91
CA ILE A 176 8.27 -4.08 -5.03
C ILE A 176 8.29 -2.65 -5.55
N ASP A 177 8.33 -1.63 -4.70
CA ASP A 177 8.26 -0.23 -5.12
C ASP A 177 9.41 0.17 -6.03
N GLY A 178 10.63 -0.20 -5.71
CA GLY A 178 11.80 0.04 -6.54
C GLY A 178 11.74 -0.72 -7.88
N LEU A 179 11.32 -1.97 -7.84
CA LEU A 179 11.17 -2.82 -9.03
C LEU A 179 10.04 -2.31 -9.94
N LEU A 180 8.87 -2.03 -9.38
CA LEU A 180 7.72 -1.49 -10.12
C LEU A 180 8.07 -0.16 -10.78
N LEU A 181 8.72 0.74 -10.06
CA LEU A 181 9.18 2.01 -10.58
C LEU A 181 10.17 1.81 -11.75
N ALA A 182 11.15 0.90 -11.59
CA ALA A 182 12.13 0.60 -12.63
C ALA A 182 11.46 -0.02 -13.87
N VAL A 183 10.55 -0.99 -13.69
CA VAL A 183 9.80 -1.63 -14.78
C VAL A 183 8.92 -0.60 -15.49
N ALA A 184 8.22 0.25 -14.76
CA ALA A 184 7.41 1.33 -15.33
C ALA A 184 8.26 2.30 -16.17
N LEU A 185 9.40 2.76 -15.64
CA LEU A 185 10.31 3.66 -16.35
C LEU A 185 10.89 3.00 -17.60
N ILE A 186 11.30 1.74 -17.54
CA ILE A 186 11.84 1.00 -18.69
C ILE A 186 10.74 0.79 -19.74
N ALA A 187 9.55 0.36 -19.34
CA ALA A 187 8.44 0.15 -20.26
C ALA A 187 8.05 1.46 -20.97
N VAL A 188 7.89 2.55 -20.23
CA VAL A 188 7.60 3.87 -20.78
C VAL A 188 8.73 4.34 -21.69
N PHE A 189 9.99 4.15 -21.30
CA PHE A 189 11.14 4.50 -22.15
C PHE A 189 11.11 3.76 -23.49
N VAL A 190 10.90 2.45 -23.46
CA VAL A 190 10.83 1.63 -24.68
C VAL A 190 9.68 2.09 -25.59
N ILE A 191 8.49 2.30 -25.02
CA ILE A 191 7.32 2.79 -25.76
C ILE A 191 7.63 4.14 -26.40
N LEU A 192 8.20 5.08 -25.63
CA LEU A 192 8.53 6.41 -26.14
C LEU A 192 9.60 6.38 -27.23
N VAL A 193 10.62 5.51 -27.14
CA VAL A 193 11.63 5.31 -28.20
C VAL A 193 10.97 4.82 -29.49
N ILE A 194 10.05 3.86 -29.39
CA ILE A 194 9.32 3.32 -30.57
C ILE A 194 8.43 4.41 -31.19
N VAL A 195 7.71 5.17 -30.35
CA VAL A 195 6.75 6.19 -30.83
C VAL A 195 7.49 7.40 -31.44
N TYR A 196 8.49 7.91 -30.74
CA TYR A 196 9.20 9.12 -31.18
C TYR A 196 10.33 8.85 -32.17
N ARG A 197 10.83 7.63 -32.21
CA ARG A 197 11.99 7.24 -33.04
C ARG A 197 13.21 8.13 -32.79
N SER A 198 13.38 8.57 -31.54
CA SER A 198 14.48 9.39 -31.06
C SER A 198 14.91 8.87 -29.70
N PRO A 199 16.18 8.74 -29.38
CA PRO A 199 16.63 8.34 -28.05
C PRO A 199 16.63 9.50 -27.04
N LEU A 200 16.83 10.74 -27.49
CA LEU A 200 16.96 11.90 -26.62
C LEU A 200 15.61 12.36 -26.05
N LEU A 201 14.56 12.34 -26.87
CA LEU A 201 13.26 12.83 -26.45
C LEU A 201 12.63 12.02 -25.32
N PRO A 202 12.65 10.66 -25.32
CA PRO A 202 12.24 9.85 -24.18
C PRO A 202 12.98 10.19 -22.89
N ILE A 203 14.28 10.41 -22.96
CA ILE A 203 15.08 10.81 -21.80
C ILE A 203 14.59 12.14 -21.22
N LEU A 204 14.31 13.14 -22.07
CA LEU A 204 13.79 14.43 -21.62
C LEU A 204 12.40 14.30 -20.99
N VAL A 205 11.54 13.46 -21.57
CA VAL A 205 10.19 13.19 -21.03
C VAL A 205 10.28 12.48 -19.69
N LEU A 206 11.06 11.41 -19.58
CA LEU A 206 11.23 10.69 -18.33
C LEU A 206 11.88 11.54 -17.24
N LEU A 207 12.89 12.35 -17.60
CA LEU A 207 13.47 13.31 -16.68
C LEU A 207 12.40 14.25 -16.12
N THR A 208 11.47 14.72 -16.98
CA THR A 208 10.35 15.56 -16.56
C THR A 208 9.44 14.84 -15.56
N SER A 209 9.15 13.55 -15.79
CA SER A 209 8.32 12.74 -14.91
C SER A 209 8.99 12.45 -13.57
N VAL A 210 10.27 12.09 -13.58
CA VAL A 210 11.03 11.81 -12.34
C VAL A 210 11.16 13.08 -11.47
N PHE A 211 11.42 14.23 -12.05
CA PHE A 211 11.48 15.49 -11.29
C PHE A 211 10.10 15.90 -10.74
N ALA A 212 9.01 15.62 -11.49
CA ALA A 212 7.67 15.81 -10.98
C ALA A 212 7.42 14.93 -9.75
N LEU A 213 7.83 13.67 -9.81
CA LEU A 213 7.72 12.72 -8.71
C LEU A 213 8.53 13.16 -7.49
N CYS A 214 9.80 13.57 -7.66
CA CYS A 214 10.64 14.05 -6.56
C CYS A 214 9.99 15.21 -5.80
N VAL A 215 9.44 16.19 -6.54
CA VAL A 215 8.81 17.37 -5.90
C VAL A 215 7.45 17.01 -5.29
N ALA A 216 6.67 16.14 -5.92
CA ALA A 216 5.42 15.66 -5.38
C ALA A 216 5.65 14.90 -4.05
N LEU A 217 6.62 13.99 -4.04
CA LEU A 217 6.98 13.21 -2.85
C LEU A 217 7.47 14.10 -1.71
N LEU A 218 8.29 15.11 -2.01
CA LEU A 218 8.72 16.10 -1.02
C LEU A 218 7.52 16.75 -0.30
N VAL A 219 6.49 17.16 -1.07
CA VAL A 219 5.30 17.81 -0.51
C VAL A 219 4.45 16.81 0.26
N VAL A 220 4.28 15.60 -0.27
CA VAL A 220 3.53 14.51 0.38
C VAL A 220 4.18 14.14 1.70
N TRP A 221 5.50 13.96 1.73
CA TRP A 221 6.25 13.63 2.95
C TRP A 221 6.05 14.68 4.05
N TRP A 222 6.19 15.98 3.71
CA TRP A 222 6.01 17.05 4.67
C TRP A 222 4.57 17.16 5.19
N LEU A 223 3.58 16.82 4.39
CA LEU A 223 2.18 16.80 4.83
C LEU A 223 1.88 15.57 5.69
N ALA A 224 2.47 14.41 5.39
CA ALA A 224 2.38 13.23 6.22
C ALA A 224 3.09 13.45 7.57
N PHE A 225 4.30 14.06 7.57
CA PHE A 225 5.01 14.44 8.80
C PHE A 225 4.24 15.44 9.68
N ALA A 226 3.33 16.22 9.08
CA ALA A 226 2.44 17.14 9.78
C ALA A 226 1.07 16.53 10.11
N ASP A 227 0.93 15.20 10.07
CA ASP A 227 -0.28 14.43 10.38
C ASP A 227 -1.54 14.85 9.59
N VAL A 228 -1.35 15.38 8.35
CA VAL A 228 -2.49 15.78 7.50
C VAL A 228 -3.18 14.56 6.91
N PHE A 229 -2.44 13.48 6.65
CA PHE A 229 -2.93 12.19 6.19
C PHE A 229 -1.91 11.08 6.47
N VAL A 230 -2.43 9.87 6.58
CA VAL A 230 -1.61 8.67 6.77
C VAL A 230 -1.05 8.21 5.42
N LEU A 231 0.26 7.95 5.36
CA LEU A 231 0.93 7.40 4.20
C LEU A 231 1.22 5.90 4.45
N ASN A 232 0.95 5.06 3.45
CA ASN A 232 1.32 3.65 3.49
C ASN A 232 1.97 3.23 2.16
N GLY A 233 2.58 2.04 2.13
CA GLY A 233 3.28 1.53 0.95
C GLY A 233 2.39 1.43 -0.28
N GLN A 234 1.13 1.04 -0.12
CA GLN A 234 0.18 0.94 -1.24
C GLN A 234 -0.09 2.31 -1.88
N VAL A 235 -0.38 3.33 -1.08
CA VAL A 235 -0.62 4.70 -1.56
C VAL A 235 0.63 5.28 -2.22
N GLN A 236 1.80 4.99 -1.66
CA GLN A 236 3.09 5.38 -2.22
C GLN A 236 3.33 4.77 -3.60
N GLY A 237 3.16 3.45 -3.74
CA GLY A 237 3.33 2.76 -5.02
C GLY A 237 2.38 3.30 -6.09
N ILE A 238 1.11 3.55 -5.74
CA ILE A 238 0.13 4.17 -6.64
C ILE A 238 0.57 5.58 -7.04
N LEU A 239 1.05 6.40 -6.11
CA LEU A 239 1.57 7.76 -6.38
C LEU A 239 2.70 7.70 -7.42
N PHE A 240 3.65 6.78 -7.26
CA PHE A 240 4.82 6.66 -8.16
C PHE A 240 4.39 6.35 -9.59
N ILE A 241 3.56 5.34 -9.78
CA ILE A 241 3.08 4.94 -11.10
C ILE A 241 2.19 6.02 -11.72
N LEU A 242 1.30 6.60 -10.93
CA LEU A 242 0.36 7.62 -11.40
C LEU A 242 1.08 8.89 -11.88
N VAL A 243 2.08 9.38 -11.12
CA VAL A 243 2.85 10.58 -11.47
C VAL A 243 3.65 10.36 -12.75
N ILE A 244 4.32 9.21 -12.89
CA ILE A 244 5.09 8.89 -14.09
C ILE A 244 4.18 8.75 -15.31
N GLY A 245 3.05 8.05 -15.16
CA GLY A 245 2.07 7.90 -16.22
C GLY A 245 1.48 9.24 -16.66
N ALA A 246 0.94 10.01 -15.72
CA ALA A 246 0.33 11.30 -16.01
C ALA A 246 1.31 12.32 -16.59
N ALA A 247 2.51 12.45 -16.00
CA ALA A 247 3.53 13.36 -16.52
C ALA A 247 3.95 12.99 -17.94
N THR A 248 4.06 11.68 -18.24
CA THR A 248 4.36 11.18 -19.58
C THR A 248 3.24 11.50 -20.57
N ASP A 249 1.98 11.28 -20.19
CA ASP A 249 0.82 11.59 -21.06
C ASP A 249 0.71 13.10 -21.36
N TYR A 250 0.89 13.94 -20.36
CA TYR A 250 0.92 15.39 -20.57
C TYR A 250 2.11 15.82 -21.42
N ALA A 251 3.27 15.18 -21.23
CA ALA A 251 4.44 15.40 -22.08
C ALA A 251 4.17 14.99 -23.53
N LEU A 252 3.47 13.87 -23.77
CA LEU A 252 3.07 13.43 -25.12
C LEU A 252 2.23 14.49 -25.83
N LEU A 253 1.24 15.05 -25.14
CA LEU A 253 0.39 16.13 -25.69
C LEU A 253 1.23 17.36 -26.07
N TYR A 254 2.12 17.79 -25.17
CA TYR A 254 2.99 18.93 -25.42
C TYR A 254 3.98 18.68 -26.58
N VAL A 255 4.65 17.54 -26.57
CA VAL A 255 5.63 17.15 -27.61
C VAL A 255 4.97 17.04 -28.98
N ALA A 256 3.75 16.52 -29.07
CA ALA A 256 3.00 16.44 -30.34
C ALA A 256 2.81 17.84 -30.93
N ARG A 257 2.38 18.83 -30.13
CA ARG A 257 2.22 20.22 -30.54
C ARG A 257 3.55 20.88 -30.89
N PHE A 258 4.60 20.60 -30.12
CA PHE A 258 5.94 21.13 -30.38
C PHE A 258 6.50 20.57 -31.69
N ARG A 259 6.32 19.28 -31.96
CA ARG A 259 6.72 18.62 -33.19
C ARG A 259 6.04 19.22 -34.43
N GLU A 260 4.74 19.51 -34.32
CA GLU A 260 3.96 20.18 -35.36
C GLU A 260 4.54 21.58 -35.65
N ALA A 261 4.74 22.38 -34.62
CA ALA A 261 5.29 23.74 -34.75
C ALA A 261 6.72 23.78 -35.32
N VAL A 262 7.58 22.83 -34.91
CA VAL A 262 8.93 22.66 -35.48
C VAL A 262 8.87 22.24 -36.97
N GLY A 263 7.92 21.37 -37.31
CA GLY A 263 7.68 20.94 -38.70
C GLY A 263 7.26 22.09 -39.60
N GLU A 264 6.51 23.06 -39.11
CA GLU A 264 6.14 24.29 -39.83
C GLU A 264 7.31 25.26 -40.00
N GLY A 265 8.48 24.95 -39.47
CA GLY A 265 9.67 25.76 -39.61
C GLY A 265 9.86 26.87 -38.56
N LEU A 266 9.03 26.88 -37.49
CA LEU A 266 9.18 27.85 -36.41
C LEU A 266 10.51 27.67 -35.65
N GLY A 267 11.03 28.78 -35.16
CA GLY A 267 12.18 28.76 -34.25
C GLY A 267 11.84 28.07 -32.93
N ARG A 268 12.86 27.52 -32.26
CA ARG A 268 12.68 26.72 -31.02
C ARG A 268 11.82 27.40 -29.94
N TRP A 269 12.00 28.70 -29.74
CA TRP A 269 11.20 29.48 -28.77
C TRP A 269 9.74 29.65 -29.21
N ASP A 270 9.54 30.05 -30.47
CA ASP A 270 8.19 30.29 -30.99
C ASP A 270 7.41 28.98 -31.11
N ALA A 271 8.10 27.87 -31.42
CA ALA A 271 7.54 26.54 -31.41
C ALA A 271 7.13 26.11 -29.98
N ALA A 272 7.98 26.36 -28.96
CA ALA A 272 7.66 26.06 -27.57
C ALA A 272 6.47 26.87 -27.08
N LEU A 273 6.40 28.17 -27.39
CA LEU A 273 5.28 29.01 -26.97
C LEU A 273 3.98 28.65 -27.68
N ARG A 274 4.05 28.24 -28.96
CA ARG A 274 2.88 27.77 -29.71
C ARG A 274 2.37 26.44 -29.16
N ALA A 275 3.28 25.50 -28.89
CA ALA A 275 2.97 24.23 -28.26
C ALA A 275 2.33 24.42 -26.88
N TRP A 276 2.89 25.33 -26.08
CA TRP A 276 2.37 25.64 -24.76
C TRP A 276 0.93 26.12 -24.82
N ARG A 277 0.60 27.05 -25.72
CA ARG A 277 -0.79 27.54 -25.91
C ARG A 277 -1.74 26.46 -26.39
N GLY A 278 -1.25 25.52 -27.23
CA GLY A 278 -2.07 24.45 -27.76
C GLY A 278 -2.23 23.25 -26.83
N ALA A 279 -1.34 23.09 -25.85
CA ALA A 279 -1.37 21.99 -24.87
C ALA A 279 -1.96 22.39 -23.51
N PHE A 280 -1.93 23.71 -23.17
CA PHE A 280 -2.33 24.20 -21.85
C PHE A 280 -3.77 23.83 -21.49
N GLU A 281 -4.72 24.15 -22.37
CA GLU A 281 -6.15 23.88 -22.11
C GLU A 281 -6.45 22.37 -22.02
N PRO A 282 -6.00 21.52 -22.96
CA PRO A 282 -6.20 20.07 -22.85
C PRO A 282 -5.57 19.46 -21.60
N ILE A 283 -4.34 19.86 -21.22
CA ILE A 283 -3.66 19.36 -20.03
C ILE A 283 -4.42 19.78 -18.77
N LEU A 284 -4.83 21.04 -18.68
CA LEU A 284 -5.55 21.56 -17.52
C LEU A 284 -6.94 20.91 -17.38
N ALA A 285 -7.65 20.72 -18.49
CA ALA A 285 -8.94 20.05 -18.48
C ALA A 285 -8.82 18.57 -18.07
N SER A 286 -7.87 17.84 -18.67
CA SER A 286 -7.63 16.44 -18.36
C SER A 286 -7.16 16.26 -16.92
N GLY A 287 -6.14 16.98 -16.48
CA GLY A 287 -5.63 16.91 -15.11
C GLY A 287 -6.66 17.35 -14.08
N GLY A 288 -7.42 18.40 -14.37
CA GLY A 288 -8.51 18.85 -13.50
C GLY A 288 -9.61 17.80 -13.33
N THR A 289 -9.95 17.07 -14.40
CA THR A 289 -10.93 15.97 -14.33
C THR A 289 -10.38 14.81 -13.47
N VAL A 290 -9.10 14.46 -13.63
CA VAL A 290 -8.45 13.41 -12.82
C VAL A 290 -8.42 13.82 -11.35
N ILE A 291 -8.00 15.06 -11.05
CA ILE A 291 -7.99 15.59 -9.67
C ILE A 291 -9.39 15.56 -9.07
N ALA A 292 -10.42 16.01 -9.81
CA ALA A 292 -11.78 15.96 -9.32
C ALA A 292 -12.25 14.53 -9.02
N GLY A 293 -11.90 13.56 -9.88
CA GLY A 293 -12.20 12.16 -9.65
C GLY A 293 -11.46 11.59 -8.42
N LEU A 294 -10.18 11.91 -8.26
CA LEU A 294 -9.39 11.49 -7.11
C LEU A 294 -9.90 12.10 -5.79
N LEU A 295 -10.30 13.36 -5.80
CA LEU A 295 -10.87 14.00 -4.61
C LEU A 295 -12.24 13.43 -4.20
N CYS A 296 -12.94 12.73 -5.10
CA CYS A 296 -14.14 11.98 -4.70
C CYS A 296 -13.82 10.82 -3.74
N LEU A 297 -12.55 10.35 -3.70
CA LEU A 297 -12.10 9.33 -2.73
C LEU A 297 -12.16 9.84 -1.28
N LEU A 298 -12.20 11.16 -1.05
CA LEU A 298 -12.45 11.74 0.28
C LEU A 298 -13.81 11.34 0.86
N LEU A 299 -14.74 10.87 0.02
CA LEU A 299 -16.06 10.40 0.44
C LEU A 299 -16.05 8.88 0.81
N SER A 300 -14.89 8.22 0.69
CA SER A 300 -14.76 6.81 1.08
C SER A 300 -14.70 6.68 2.60
N ASP A 301 -15.27 5.63 3.12
CA ASP A 301 -15.16 5.28 4.54
C ASP A 301 -13.76 4.74 4.88
N LEU A 302 -13.07 4.09 3.92
CA LEU A 302 -11.72 3.55 4.11
C LEU A 302 -10.67 4.66 4.20
N ALA A 303 -9.88 4.67 5.28
CA ALA A 303 -8.84 5.67 5.54
C ALA A 303 -7.78 5.74 4.41
N THR A 304 -7.34 4.58 3.91
CA THR A 304 -6.41 4.49 2.77
C THR A 304 -6.93 5.19 1.51
N ASN A 305 -8.22 4.99 1.17
CA ASN A 305 -8.82 5.64 0.02
C ASN A 305 -8.94 7.17 0.23
N ARG A 306 -9.30 7.60 1.45
CA ARG A 306 -9.36 9.03 1.82
C ARG A 306 -8.00 9.69 1.69
N ALA A 307 -6.92 9.02 2.11
CA ALA A 307 -5.55 9.51 1.98
C ALA A 307 -5.08 9.55 0.52
N LEU A 308 -5.41 8.52 -0.28
CA LEU A 308 -5.03 8.42 -1.69
C LEU A 308 -5.54 9.60 -2.53
N GLY A 309 -6.74 10.11 -2.25
CA GLY A 309 -7.35 11.22 -2.99
C GLY A 309 -6.45 12.46 -3.06
N PRO A 310 -6.12 13.10 -1.92
CA PRO A 310 -5.23 14.25 -1.85
C PRO A 310 -3.81 13.94 -2.33
N ILE A 311 -3.22 12.82 -1.91
CA ILE A 311 -1.85 12.42 -2.25
C ILE A 311 -1.68 12.29 -3.76
N ALA A 312 -2.56 11.54 -4.41
CA ALA A 312 -2.54 11.37 -5.86
C ALA A 312 -2.84 12.69 -6.59
N SER A 313 -3.73 13.54 -6.06
CA SER A 313 -4.03 14.87 -6.62
C SER A 313 -2.79 15.78 -6.62
N ILE A 314 -1.99 15.78 -5.55
CA ILE A 314 -0.70 16.47 -5.48
C ILE A 314 0.22 15.97 -6.59
N GLY A 315 0.32 14.65 -6.77
CA GLY A 315 1.07 14.03 -7.85
C GLY A 315 0.68 14.54 -9.25
N ILE A 316 -0.63 14.59 -9.53
CA ILE A 316 -1.17 15.11 -10.80
C ILE A 316 -0.85 16.60 -10.99
N VAL A 317 -0.96 17.42 -9.95
CA VAL A 317 -0.62 18.85 -10.00
C VAL A 317 0.85 19.04 -10.41
N PHE A 318 1.78 18.32 -9.77
CA PHE A 318 3.20 18.43 -10.12
C PHE A 318 3.53 17.83 -11.50
N SER A 319 2.80 16.80 -11.92
CA SER A 319 2.87 16.25 -13.29
C SER A 319 2.45 17.30 -14.33
N MET A 320 1.35 18.00 -14.12
CA MET A 320 0.92 19.10 -14.99
C MET A 320 1.92 20.27 -14.99
N LEU A 321 2.38 20.67 -13.81
CA LEU A 321 3.35 21.76 -13.68
C LEU A 321 4.66 21.45 -14.41
N SER A 322 5.18 20.24 -14.28
CA SER A 322 6.41 19.81 -14.95
C SER A 322 6.24 19.77 -16.47
N ALA A 323 5.12 19.23 -16.96
CA ALA A 323 4.81 19.17 -18.39
C ALA A 323 4.58 20.57 -19.01
N LEU A 324 4.10 21.54 -18.22
CA LEU A 324 3.83 22.91 -18.67
C LEU A 324 4.98 23.89 -18.43
N THR A 325 5.99 23.54 -17.65
CA THR A 325 7.11 24.44 -17.32
C THR A 325 8.48 23.83 -17.61
N PHE A 326 8.78 22.66 -17.05
CA PHE A 326 10.08 22.01 -17.19
C PHE A 326 10.31 21.48 -18.61
N LEU A 327 9.39 20.68 -19.13
CA LEU A 327 9.49 20.15 -20.49
C LEU A 327 9.55 21.23 -21.57
N PRO A 328 8.71 22.28 -21.57
CA PRO A 328 8.84 23.41 -22.47
C PRO A 328 10.20 24.10 -22.41
N ALA A 329 10.75 24.26 -21.20
CA ALA A 329 12.06 24.84 -21.00
C ALA A 329 13.17 23.98 -21.61
N LEU A 330 13.15 22.68 -21.37
CA LEU A 330 14.07 21.72 -21.98
C LEU A 330 13.98 21.75 -23.52
N LEU A 331 12.77 21.67 -24.08
CA LEU A 331 12.59 21.70 -25.53
C LEU A 331 12.92 23.04 -26.17
N ALA A 332 12.76 24.16 -25.45
CA ALA A 332 13.24 25.48 -25.92
C ALA A 332 14.77 25.56 -25.96
N LEU A 333 15.48 24.84 -25.09
CA LEU A 333 16.95 24.76 -25.09
C LEU A 333 17.46 23.80 -26.18
N PHE A 334 16.93 22.58 -26.23
CA PHE A 334 17.39 21.55 -27.19
C PHE A 334 16.85 21.78 -28.62
N GLY A 335 15.62 22.29 -28.75
CA GLY A 335 15.00 22.58 -30.04
C GLY A 335 14.87 21.34 -30.94
N ARG A 336 15.34 21.45 -32.17
CA ARG A 336 15.32 20.36 -33.18
C ARG A 336 16.20 19.17 -32.79
N ALA A 337 17.23 19.37 -31.99
CA ALA A 337 18.13 18.31 -31.56
C ALA A 337 17.41 17.25 -30.72
N ALA A 338 16.33 17.59 -30.01
CA ALA A 338 15.52 16.67 -29.26
C ALA A 338 14.93 15.51 -30.13
N PHE A 339 14.76 15.76 -31.44
CA PHE A 339 14.20 14.77 -32.37
C PHE A 339 15.28 14.02 -33.17
N TRP A 340 16.55 14.14 -32.83
CA TRP A 340 17.60 13.39 -33.53
C TRP A 340 17.39 11.88 -33.37
N PRO A 341 17.59 11.06 -34.44
CA PRO A 341 18.05 11.40 -35.78
C PRO A 341 16.95 11.83 -36.78
N PHE A 342 15.66 11.70 -36.46
CA PHE A 342 14.55 11.96 -37.39
C PHE A 342 13.88 13.31 -37.12
N ILE A 343 14.52 14.39 -37.59
CA ILE A 343 13.99 15.74 -37.43
C ILE A 343 12.64 15.90 -38.17
N PRO A 344 11.58 16.45 -37.53
CA PRO A 344 10.27 16.65 -38.14
C PRO A 344 10.39 17.54 -39.40
N LYS A 345 9.77 17.08 -40.49
CA LYS A 345 9.60 17.86 -41.73
C LYS A 345 8.19 18.40 -41.78
N ALA A 346 8.00 19.52 -42.50
CA ALA A 346 6.68 20.06 -42.71
C ALA A 346 5.72 18.98 -43.27
N PRO A 347 4.52 18.86 -42.74
CA PRO A 347 3.52 17.99 -43.37
C PRO A 347 3.27 18.46 -44.79
N PRO A 348 3.03 17.54 -45.77
CA PRO A 348 2.67 17.94 -47.09
C PRO A 348 1.44 18.87 -47.06
N ALA A 349 1.51 19.96 -47.83
CA ALA A 349 0.58 21.09 -47.79
C ALA A 349 -0.89 20.79 -48.11
N GLN A 350 -1.25 19.57 -48.37
CA GLN A 350 -2.62 19.14 -48.67
C GLN A 350 -2.89 17.77 -48.08
N ILE A 351 -3.78 17.69 -47.09
CA ILE A 351 -4.55 16.46 -46.83
C ILE A 351 -5.61 16.42 -47.94
N PRO A 352 -5.63 15.42 -48.81
CA PRO A 352 -6.68 15.33 -49.83
C PRO A 352 -8.03 15.18 -49.14
N ASP A 353 -8.94 16.13 -49.35
CA ASP A 353 -10.35 16.03 -48.92
C ASP A 353 -11.12 14.86 -49.55
N ASP A 354 -10.50 14.16 -50.49
CA ASP A 354 -11.12 13.09 -51.23
C ASP A 354 -10.87 11.72 -50.56
N LEU A 355 -11.92 11.20 -49.93
CA LEU A 355 -11.97 9.90 -49.29
C LEU A 355 -11.77 8.70 -50.25
N THR A 356 -11.67 8.94 -51.56
CA THR A 356 -11.53 7.92 -52.61
C THR A 356 -10.07 7.57 -52.94
N GLN A 357 -9.09 8.40 -52.50
CA GLN A 357 -7.68 8.13 -52.82
C GLN A 357 -7.08 6.98 -52.00
N PRO A 358 -6.17 6.18 -52.58
CA PRO A 358 -5.52 5.07 -51.90
C PRO A 358 -4.69 5.58 -50.71
N VAL A 359 -4.97 5.05 -49.53
CA VAL A 359 -4.38 5.52 -48.25
C VAL A 359 -3.23 4.62 -47.86
N ALA A 360 -2.06 5.21 -47.70
CA ALA A 360 -0.88 4.54 -47.18
C ALA A 360 -0.81 4.69 -45.66
N GLY A 361 -1.00 3.60 -44.90
CA GLY A 361 -0.80 3.55 -43.47
C GLY A 361 -1.95 2.90 -42.70
N PHE A 362 -1.61 2.20 -41.63
CA PHE A 362 -2.55 1.50 -40.76
C PHE A 362 -3.62 2.44 -40.19
N TRP A 363 -3.22 3.55 -39.57
CA TRP A 363 -4.13 4.48 -38.92
C TRP A 363 -5.13 5.15 -39.86
N GLN A 364 -4.71 5.43 -41.10
CA GLN A 364 -5.62 6.00 -42.08
C GLN A 364 -6.65 4.97 -42.58
N ARG A 365 -6.28 3.67 -42.63
CA ARG A 365 -7.23 2.58 -42.92
C ARG A 365 -8.27 2.47 -41.81
N GLN A 366 -7.86 2.51 -40.57
CA GLN A 366 -8.77 2.47 -39.41
C GLN A 366 -9.72 3.68 -39.40
N ALA A 367 -9.19 4.90 -39.57
CA ALA A 367 -10.02 6.10 -39.67
C ALA A 367 -11.09 6.00 -40.78
N ARG A 368 -10.71 5.47 -41.94
CA ARG A 368 -11.64 5.25 -43.05
C ARG A 368 -12.68 4.16 -42.77
N LEU A 369 -12.26 3.07 -42.09
CA LEU A 369 -13.18 2.00 -41.67
C LEU A 369 -14.25 2.57 -40.75
N VAL A 370 -13.82 3.35 -39.72
CA VAL A 370 -14.72 4.01 -38.77
C VAL A 370 -15.63 5.01 -39.50
N ALA A 371 -15.08 5.86 -40.38
CA ALA A 371 -15.86 6.87 -41.10
C ALA A 371 -16.93 6.25 -42.02
N ARG A 372 -16.58 5.12 -42.69
CA ARG A 372 -17.52 4.43 -43.60
C ARG A 372 -18.57 3.57 -42.89
N HIS A 373 -18.20 3.00 -41.75
CA HIS A 373 -19.00 2.02 -41.00
C HIS A 373 -19.24 2.44 -39.56
N ALA A 374 -19.44 3.73 -39.29
CA ALA A 374 -19.58 4.27 -37.94
C ALA A 374 -20.65 3.55 -37.12
N ARG A 375 -21.82 3.27 -37.71
CA ARG A 375 -22.93 2.59 -37.01
C ARG A 375 -22.58 1.14 -36.61
N PRO A 376 -22.16 0.25 -37.55
CA PRO A 376 -21.80 -1.11 -37.15
C PRO A 376 -20.60 -1.16 -36.20
N VAL A 377 -19.59 -0.32 -36.38
CA VAL A 377 -18.45 -0.23 -35.44
C VAL A 377 -18.92 0.12 -34.03
N TRP A 378 -19.76 1.15 -33.89
CA TRP A 378 -20.33 1.53 -32.61
C TRP A 378 -21.15 0.40 -31.98
N ILE A 379 -22.07 -0.21 -32.74
CA ILE A 379 -22.95 -1.29 -32.25
C ILE A 379 -22.11 -2.49 -31.80
N ILE A 380 -21.16 -2.95 -32.62
CA ILE A 380 -20.30 -4.10 -32.30
C ILE A 380 -19.48 -3.80 -31.04
N SER A 381 -18.85 -2.62 -30.96
CA SER A 381 -18.07 -2.23 -29.77
C SER A 381 -18.93 -2.21 -28.52
N THR A 382 -20.15 -1.68 -28.61
CA THR A 382 -21.08 -1.65 -27.47
C THR A 382 -21.50 -3.06 -27.06
N VAL A 383 -21.83 -3.93 -28.03
CA VAL A 383 -22.18 -5.33 -27.72
C VAL A 383 -21.03 -6.08 -27.08
N VAL A 384 -19.79 -5.90 -27.57
CA VAL A 384 -18.60 -6.53 -26.98
C VAL A 384 -18.38 -6.02 -25.55
N LEU A 385 -18.52 -4.71 -25.30
CA LEU A 385 -18.40 -4.14 -23.95
C LEU A 385 -19.49 -4.64 -23.01
N LEU A 386 -20.74 -4.73 -23.48
CA LEU A 386 -21.83 -5.28 -22.67
C LEU A 386 -21.62 -6.77 -22.37
N ALA A 387 -21.15 -7.54 -23.34
CA ALA A 387 -20.82 -8.94 -23.12
C ALA A 387 -19.68 -9.12 -22.11
N ALA A 388 -18.66 -8.24 -22.17
CA ALA A 388 -17.60 -8.21 -21.16
C ALA A 388 -18.13 -7.78 -19.78
N ALA A 389 -19.07 -6.82 -19.73
CA ALA A 389 -19.67 -6.36 -18.47
C ALA A 389 -20.50 -7.45 -17.76
N VAL A 390 -21.02 -8.44 -18.49
CA VAL A 390 -21.67 -9.62 -17.87
C VAL A 390 -20.70 -10.38 -16.95
N GLY A 391 -19.39 -10.34 -17.23
CA GLY A 391 -18.37 -10.93 -16.37
C GLY A 391 -18.35 -10.36 -14.93
N VAL A 392 -18.87 -9.15 -14.72
CA VAL A 392 -18.98 -8.54 -13.39
C VAL A 392 -19.85 -9.37 -12.44
N THR A 393 -20.82 -10.12 -12.96
CA THR A 393 -21.65 -11.02 -12.14
C THR A 393 -20.90 -12.22 -11.56
N GLN A 394 -19.68 -12.47 -12.04
CA GLN A 394 -18.79 -13.53 -11.55
C GLN A 394 -17.69 -12.99 -10.63
N LEU A 395 -17.68 -11.68 -10.42
CA LEU A 395 -16.73 -11.03 -9.50
C LEU A 395 -17.08 -11.45 -8.08
N LYS A 396 -16.15 -12.12 -7.43
CA LYS A 396 -16.17 -12.34 -5.99
C LYS A 396 -15.42 -11.20 -5.33
N ALA A 397 -16.03 -10.58 -4.34
CA ALA A 397 -15.47 -9.46 -3.58
C ALA A 397 -15.38 -9.86 -2.09
N ASP A 398 -14.94 -11.08 -1.84
CA ASP A 398 -14.89 -11.71 -0.51
C ASP A 398 -13.61 -11.31 0.27
N GLY A 399 -12.82 -10.37 -0.25
CA GLY A 399 -11.51 -10.04 0.32
C GLY A 399 -10.40 -10.99 -0.17
N VAL A 400 -9.21 -10.73 0.28
CA VAL A 400 -8.02 -11.58 0.08
C VAL A 400 -7.37 -11.73 1.44
N ALA A 401 -7.08 -12.95 1.86
CA ALA A 401 -6.39 -13.22 3.10
C ALA A 401 -5.06 -12.44 3.15
N THR A 402 -4.68 -11.97 4.34
CA THR A 402 -3.42 -11.21 4.52
C THR A 402 -2.21 -12.04 4.11
N SER A 403 -2.25 -13.34 4.41
CA SER A 403 -1.25 -14.33 3.99
C SER A 403 -1.08 -14.43 2.46
N ASP A 404 -2.16 -14.19 1.69
CA ASP A 404 -2.16 -14.22 0.22
C ASP A 404 -1.66 -12.92 -0.43
N LEU A 405 -1.54 -11.83 0.33
CA LEU A 405 -1.02 -10.54 -0.17
C LEU A 405 0.48 -10.61 -0.49
N VAL A 406 1.23 -11.44 0.23
CA VAL A 406 2.64 -11.69 -0.04
C VAL A 406 2.77 -12.73 -1.14
N LEU A 407 3.02 -12.29 -2.38
CA LEU A 407 3.12 -13.15 -3.57
C LEU A 407 4.42 -14.00 -3.62
N GLY A 408 5.38 -13.73 -2.72
CA GLY A 408 6.67 -14.42 -2.62
C GLY A 408 6.67 -15.56 -1.59
N ALA A 409 7.88 -16.03 -1.24
CA ALA A 409 8.08 -16.81 -0.04
C ALA A 409 7.74 -15.91 1.17
N SER A 410 7.01 -16.44 2.13
CA SER A 410 6.65 -15.74 3.37
C SER A 410 6.86 -16.73 4.50
N GLU A 411 7.81 -16.43 5.37
CA GLU A 411 8.09 -17.24 6.53
C GLU A 411 6.93 -17.22 7.53
N ALA A 412 6.28 -16.03 7.67
CA ALA A 412 5.12 -15.91 8.54
C ALA A 412 3.95 -16.80 8.08
N ARG A 413 3.75 -16.94 6.76
CA ARG A 413 2.73 -17.87 6.22
C ARG A 413 3.11 -19.33 6.44
N ASP A 414 4.36 -19.69 6.14
CA ASP A 414 4.84 -21.05 6.35
C ASP A 414 4.76 -21.42 7.85
N GLY A 415 5.11 -20.48 8.74
CA GLY A 415 4.93 -20.63 10.19
C GLY A 415 3.47 -20.71 10.63
N GLN A 416 2.55 -19.98 9.98
CA GLN A 416 1.11 -20.08 10.25
C GLN A 416 0.56 -21.44 9.86
N ASP A 417 1.02 -22.02 8.75
CA ASP A 417 0.63 -23.36 8.33
C ASP A 417 1.10 -24.40 9.36
N VAL A 418 2.34 -24.28 9.83
CA VAL A 418 2.90 -25.16 10.89
C VAL A 418 2.15 -24.98 12.22
N LEU A 419 1.82 -23.74 12.60
CA LEU A 419 1.04 -23.44 13.78
C LEU A 419 -0.32 -24.17 13.73
N ALA A 420 -0.99 -24.10 12.58
CA ALA A 420 -2.31 -24.71 12.38
C ALA A 420 -2.29 -26.26 12.39
N GLU A 421 -1.12 -26.89 12.18
CA GLU A 421 -0.97 -28.35 12.27
C GLU A 421 -0.94 -28.84 13.73
N HIS A 422 -0.42 -28.04 14.68
CA HIS A 422 -0.14 -28.44 16.05
C HIS A 422 -0.95 -27.68 17.11
N PHE A 423 -1.48 -26.50 16.78
CA PHE A 423 -2.23 -25.61 17.67
C PHE A 423 -3.52 -25.11 17.00
N PRO A 424 -4.48 -24.53 17.75
CA PRO A 424 -5.56 -23.78 17.14
C PRO A 424 -5.02 -22.71 16.19
N ALA A 425 -5.48 -22.71 14.95
CA ALA A 425 -4.89 -21.88 13.89
C ALA A 425 -4.96 -20.36 14.16
N GLY A 426 -5.86 -19.92 15.04
CA GLY A 426 -6.00 -18.53 15.49
C GLY A 426 -5.15 -18.14 16.70
N SER A 427 -4.29 -19.02 17.21
CA SER A 427 -3.53 -18.81 18.46
C SER A 427 -2.70 -17.52 18.49
N GLY A 428 -2.17 -17.04 17.37
CA GLY A 428 -1.38 -15.79 17.30
C GLY A 428 -2.20 -14.55 17.02
N SER A 429 -3.50 -14.67 16.75
CA SER A 429 -4.37 -13.55 16.33
C SER A 429 -5.77 -13.70 16.90
N PRO A 430 -5.94 -13.54 18.22
CA PRO A 430 -7.21 -13.73 18.89
C PRO A 430 -8.23 -12.64 18.53
N VAL A 431 -9.51 -12.90 18.79
CA VAL A 431 -10.54 -11.87 18.79
C VAL A 431 -10.56 -11.15 20.15
N TYR A 432 -10.61 -9.82 20.10
CA TYR A 432 -10.68 -8.97 21.27
C TYR A 432 -12.08 -8.39 21.45
N VAL A 433 -12.61 -8.48 22.67
CA VAL A 433 -13.94 -7.96 23.01
C VAL A 433 -13.84 -7.15 24.30
N ILE A 434 -14.26 -5.89 24.27
CA ILE A 434 -14.30 -5.02 25.45
C ILE A 434 -15.73 -4.99 25.96
N VAL A 435 -15.92 -5.37 27.21
CA VAL A 435 -17.23 -5.37 27.88
C VAL A 435 -17.13 -4.70 29.26
N PRO A 436 -18.21 -4.14 29.82
CA PRO A 436 -18.24 -3.72 31.21
C PRO A 436 -17.88 -4.87 32.15
N GLU A 437 -17.18 -4.58 33.27
CA GLU A 437 -16.84 -5.61 34.28
C GLU A 437 -18.07 -6.39 34.76
N SER A 438 -19.24 -5.73 34.87
CA SER A 438 -20.50 -6.36 35.26
C SER A 438 -20.95 -7.45 34.29
N ASP A 439 -20.55 -7.38 33.03
CA ASP A 439 -20.98 -8.24 31.94
C ASP A 439 -19.90 -9.25 31.52
N LEU A 440 -18.79 -9.35 32.30
CA LEU A 440 -17.69 -10.28 32.04
C LEU A 440 -18.20 -11.72 31.86
N ALA A 441 -19.08 -12.18 32.74
CA ALA A 441 -19.58 -13.56 32.68
C ALA A 441 -20.42 -13.80 31.43
N ALA A 442 -21.34 -12.89 31.11
CA ALA A 442 -22.18 -13.01 29.91
C ALA A 442 -21.34 -12.87 28.63
N GLY A 443 -20.36 -11.92 28.61
CA GLY A 443 -19.45 -11.78 27.48
C GLY A 443 -18.55 -12.99 27.26
N ALA A 444 -18.08 -13.62 28.33
CA ALA A 444 -17.30 -14.85 28.23
C ALA A 444 -18.16 -16.04 27.75
N GLU A 445 -19.44 -16.12 28.17
CA GLU A 445 -20.39 -17.15 27.72
C GLU A 445 -20.65 -17.05 26.22
N VAL A 446 -20.80 -15.83 25.65
CA VAL A 446 -20.97 -15.62 24.21
C VAL A 446 -19.75 -16.13 23.42
N LEU A 447 -18.54 -15.94 23.93
CA LEU A 447 -17.32 -16.47 23.31
C LEU A 447 -17.26 -18.00 23.39
N ASP A 448 -17.49 -18.55 24.57
CA ASP A 448 -17.38 -20.00 24.86
C ASP A 448 -18.42 -20.84 24.11
N GLU A 449 -19.65 -20.32 23.93
CA GLU A 449 -20.72 -21.01 23.19
C GLU A 449 -20.49 -21.02 21.67
N ASN A 450 -19.57 -20.17 21.14
CA ASN A 450 -19.31 -20.11 19.72
C ASN A 450 -18.30 -21.19 19.28
N ALA A 451 -18.73 -22.08 18.38
CA ALA A 451 -17.91 -23.19 17.89
C ALA A 451 -16.61 -22.78 17.16
N GLY A 452 -16.49 -21.52 16.75
CA GLY A 452 -15.29 -20.97 16.12
C GLY A 452 -14.30 -20.39 17.13
N VAL A 453 -14.58 -20.48 18.44
CA VAL A 453 -13.68 -20.07 19.52
C VAL A 453 -13.24 -21.32 20.28
N ASP A 454 -11.93 -21.49 20.45
CA ASP A 454 -11.33 -22.63 21.13
C ASP A 454 -11.13 -22.39 22.63
N ALA A 455 -10.73 -21.18 23.00
CA ALA A 455 -10.46 -20.81 24.39
C ALA A 455 -10.83 -19.34 24.65
N VAL A 456 -11.20 -19.04 25.89
CA VAL A 456 -11.52 -17.69 26.38
C VAL A 456 -10.55 -17.31 27.49
N ALA A 457 -10.01 -16.09 27.41
CA ALA A 457 -9.18 -15.50 28.45
C ALA A 457 -9.61 -14.06 28.72
N VAL A 458 -9.13 -13.48 29.82
CA VAL A 458 -9.30 -12.07 30.19
C VAL A 458 -7.91 -11.45 30.37
N ALA A 459 -7.73 -10.21 29.95
CA ALA A 459 -6.50 -9.48 30.20
C ALA A 459 -6.28 -9.29 31.71
N SER A 460 -5.05 -9.56 32.19
CA SER A 460 -4.69 -9.45 33.60
C SER A 460 -3.20 -9.14 33.76
N GLU A 461 -2.89 -7.98 34.33
CA GLU A 461 -1.52 -7.59 34.69
C GLU A 461 -0.91 -8.49 35.78
N ASP A 462 -1.75 -9.13 36.60
CA ASP A 462 -1.30 -10.04 37.66
C ASP A 462 -0.89 -11.43 37.12
N SER A 463 -1.14 -11.70 35.83
CA SER A 463 -0.76 -12.96 35.18
C SER A 463 0.64 -12.83 34.52
N PRO A 464 1.50 -13.85 34.62
CA PRO A 464 2.80 -13.83 33.97
C PRO A 464 2.76 -13.67 32.43
N THR A 465 1.62 -14.02 31.82
CA THR A 465 1.41 -13.95 30.36
C THR A 465 0.56 -12.74 29.94
N GLY A 466 0.23 -11.82 30.88
CA GLY A 466 -0.67 -10.70 30.64
C GLY A 466 -2.14 -11.09 30.44
N GLN A 467 -2.49 -12.37 30.54
CA GLN A 467 -3.85 -12.89 30.37
C GLN A 467 -4.10 -14.09 31.29
N ALA A 468 -5.37 -14.33 31.64
CA ALA A 468 -5.80 -15.43 32.48
C ALA A 468 -6.98 -16.18 31.82
N ASN A 469 -6.93 -17.51 31.80
CA ASN A 469 -8.00 -18.32 31.22
C ASN A 469 -9.31 -18.13 31.98
N VAL A 470 -10.40 -18.10 31.25
CA VAL A 470 -11.76 -18.02 31.79
C VAL A 470 -12.50 -19.30 31.47
N VAL A 471 -12.97 -20.00 32.48
CA VAL A 471 -13.82 -21.17 32.33
C VAL A 471 -15.26 -20.77 32.62
N VAL A 472 -16.17 -21.07 31.69
CA VAL A 472 -17.60 -20.81 31.82
C VAL A 472 -18.32 -22.12 32.17
N ASP A 473 -18.99 -22.12 33.30
CA ASP A 473 -19.84 -23.28 33.72
C ASP A 473 -21.19 -22.78 34.23
N GLY A 474 -22.23 -23.05 33.44
CA GLY A 474 -23.62 -22.74 33.79
C GLY A 474 -23.95 -21.27 34.00
N GLY A 475 -23.30 -20.38 33.23
CA GLY A 475 -23.48 -18.91 33.28
C GLY A 475 -22.65 -18.22 34.34
N GLU A 476 -21.75 -18.92 35.01
CA GLU A 476 -20.72 -18.34 35.88
C GLU A 476 -19.35 -18.41 35.21
N ALA A 477 -18.68 -17.31 35.06
CA ALA A 477 -17.29 -17.24 34.57
C ALA A 477 -16.31 -17.30 35.75
N THR A 478 -15.35 -18.20 35.68
CA THR A 478 -14.31 -18.35 36.68
C THR A 478 -12.95 -18.15 36.06
N ILE A 479 -12.17 -17.20 36.59
CA ILE A 479 -10.80 -16.98 36.15
C ILE A 479 -9.91 -18.04 36.81
N GLU A 480 -9.16 -18.78 35.99
CA GLU A 480 -8.26 -19.82 36.50
C GLU A 480 -7.04 -19.22 37.21
N ALA A 481 -6.69 -19.84 38.35
CA ALA A 481 -5.50 -19.45 39.10
C ALA A 481 -4.23 -19.97 38.40
N PHE A 482 -3.25 -19.09 38.23
CA PHE A 482 -1.94 -19.48 37.73
C PHE A 482 -1.06 -20.01 38.88
N GLY A 483 -0.56 -21.26 38.75
CA GLY A 483 0.37 -21.86 39.72
C GLY A 483 -0.16 -23.08 40.46
N PRO A 484 0.45 -23.48 41.61
CA PRO A 484 0.07 -24.68 42.35
C PRO A 484 -1.36 -24.60 42.88
N PRO A 485 -2.02 -25.75 43.12
CA PRO A 485 -3.37 -25.76 43.67
C PRO A 485 -3.50 -24.93 44.95
N GLY A 486 -4.41 -23.95 44.94
CA GLY A 486 -4.62 -22.99 46.03
C GLY A 486 -4.05 -21.60 45.84
N SER A 487 -3.44 -21.33 44.68
CA SER A 487 -3.11 -19.97 44.25
C SER A 487 -4.39 -19.13 44.12
N ALA A 488 -4.31 -17.81 44.36
CA ALA A 488 -5.42 -16.90 44.06
C ALA A 488 -5.55 -16.73 42.56
N ALA A 489 -6.77 -16.63 42.06
CA ALA A 489 -7.01 -16.24 40.67
C ALA A 489 -6.52 -14.80 40.47
N PRO A 490 -5.88 -14.49 39.33
CA PRO A 490 -5.49 -13.12 39.02
C PRO A 490 -6.73 -12.23 38.80
N GLU A 491 -6.63 -10.95 39.15
CA GLU A 491 -7.70 -9.99 38.91
C GLU A 491 -7.66 -9.51 37.45
N PRO A 492 -8.81 -9.29 36.78
CA PRO A 492 -8.82 -8.74 35.44
C PRO A 492 -8.32 -7.29 35.42
N THR A 493 -7.59 -6.92 34.39
CA THR A 493 -7.20 -5.51 34.18
C THR A 493 -8.42 -4.68 33.85
N LEU A 494 -8.62 -3.57 34.57
CA LEU A 494 -9.77 -2.68 34.42
C LEU A 494 -9.33 -1.36 33.79
N SER A 495 -9.99 -0.95 32.72
CA SER A 495 -9.88 0.39 32.14
C SER A 495 -11.26 1.02 32.02
N ASP A 496 -11.47 2.17 32.66
CA ASP A 496 -12.75 2.92 32.72
C ASP A 496 -13.97 2.07 33.16
N GLY A 497 -13.74 0.96 33.87
CA GLY A 497 -14.77 0.03 34.34
C GLY A 497 -15.10 -1.10 33.36
N ASP A 498 -14.34 -1.21 32.29
CA ASP A 498 -14.41 -2.26 31.27
C ASP A 498 -13.27 -3.27 31.47
N VAL A 499 -13.48 -4.49 30.96
CA VAL A 499 -12.50 -5.58 30.86
C VAL A 499 -12.31 -5.98 29.41
N LEU A 500 -11.13 -6.53 29.10
CA LEU A 500 -10.82 -7.07 27.78
C LEU A 500 -10.90 -8.59 27.81
N LEU A 501 -11.87 -9.16 27.09
CA LEU A 501 -11.96 -10.59 26.80
C LEU A 501 -11.16 -10.91 25.55
N ILE A 502 -10.50 -12.07 25.55
CA ILE A 502 -9.60 -12.56 24.50
C ILE A 502 -10.10 -13.95 24.09
N GLY A 503 -10.60 -14.08 22.87
CA GLY A 503 -11.06 -15.35 22.31
C GLY A 503 -10.05 -15.91 21.31
N THR A 504 -9.48 -17.09 21.57
CA THR A 504 -8.63 -17.80 20.62
C THR A 504 -9.50 -18.44 19.56
N LEU A 505 -9.29 -18.08 18.29
CA LEU A 505 -10.06 -18.65 17.19
C LEU A 505 -9.58 -20.07 16.84
N THR A 506 -10.52 -20.94 16.45
CA THR A 506 -10.21 -22.28 15.96
C THR A 506 -9.53 -22.24 14.59
N ASP A 507 -10.00 -21.34 13.71
CA ASP A 507 -9.50 -21.16 12.35
C ASP A 507 -8.50 -20.00 12.27
N ALA A 508 -7.64 -20.02 11.25
CA ALA A 508 -6.70 -18.93 10.99
C ALA A 508 -7.45 -17.58 10.84
N ALA A 509 -6.96 -16.55 11.52
CA ALA A 509 -7.64 -15.25 11.67
C ALA A 509 -8.00 -14.56 10.36
N ASP A 510 -7.28 -14.81 9.28
CA ASP A 510 -7.51 -14.27 7.93
C ASP A 510 -8.34 -15.20 7.02
N SER A 511 -8.85 -16.31 7.56
CA SER A 511 -9.73 -17.24 6.84
C SER A 511 -11.17 -16.75 6.77
N VAL A 512 -11.91 -17.21 5.76
CA VAL A 512 -13.37 -16.93 5.65
C VAL A 512 -14.14 -17.49 6.84
N ALA A 513 -13.71 -18.62 7.41
CA ALA A 513 -14.33 -19.22 8.57
C ALA A 513 -14.19 -18.33 9.82
N ALA A 514 -12.99 -17.78 10.07
CA ALA A 514 -12.76 -16.82 11.14
C ALA A 514 -13.56 -15.52 10.95
N GLU A 515 -13.67 -15.00 9.70
CA GLU A 515 -14.54 -13.85 9.42
C GLU A 515 -16.02 -14.13 9.74
N ASP A 516 -16.51 -15.33 9.41
CA ASP A 516 -17.88 -15.71 9.71
C ASP A 516 -18.08 -15.85 11.24
N THR A 517 -17.12 -16.44 11.97
CA THR A 517 -17.11 -16.49 13.44
C THR A 517 -17.22 -15.09 14.05
N VAL A 518 -16.39 -14.12 13.58
CA VAL A 518 -16.46 -12.73 14.09
C VAL A 518 -17.80 -12.06 13.77
N ARG A 519 -18.40 -12.34 12.61
CA ARG A 519 -19.75 -11.82 12.28
C ARG A 519 -20.81 -12.40 13.20
N ASP A 520 -20.75 -13.70 13.47
CA ASP A 520 -21.70 -14.38 14.36
C ASP A 520 -21.55 -13.88 15.80
N LEU A 521 -20.31 -13.69 16.28
CA LEU A 521 -20.04 -13.10 17.59
C LEU A 521 -20.63 -11.69 17.73
N ARG A 522 -20.44 -10.81 16.72
CA ARG A 522 -21.04 -9.46 16.74
C ARG A 522 -22.55 -9.49 16.88
N ILE A 523 -23.21 -10.41 16.15
CA ILE A 523 -24.67 -10.58 16.25
C ILE A 523 -25.07 -11.06 17.65
N ALA A 524 -24.35 -12.03 18.20
CA ALA A 524 -24.64 -12.57 19.52
C ALA A 524 -24.44 -11.51 20.63
N TYR A 525 -23.36 -10.72 20.56
CA TYR A 525 -23.14 -9.62 21.50
C TYR A 525 -24.20 -8.53 21.42
N ASP A 526 -24.66 -8.16 20.20
CA ASP A 526 -25.75 -7.21 20.01
C ASP A 526 -27.10 -7.74 20.57
N GLU A 527 -27.33 -9.05 20.52
CA GLU A 527 -28.55 -9.66 21.01
C GLU A 527 -28.56 -9.84 22.53
N GLU A 528 -27.41 -10.14 23.14
CA GLU A 528 -27.35 -10.48 24.58
C GLU A 528 -26.94 -9.30 25.48
N LEU A 529 -26.06 -8.40 24.98
CA LEU A 529 -25.53 -7.28 25.78
C LEU A 529 -25.97 -5.91 25.26
N GLY A 530 -26.51 -5.83 24.02
CA GLY A 530 -27.32 -4.80 23.42
C GLY A 530 -26.85 -3.48 23.22
#